data_0d1a80271568914cdc10cadcaefc5af8
#
_entry.id   0d1a80271568914cdc10cadcaefc5af8
#
_cell.length_a   1.000
_cell.length_b   1.000
_cell.length_c   1.000
_cell.angle_alpha   90.00
_cell.angle_beta   90.00
_cell.angle_gamma   90.00
#
_symmetry.space_group_name_H-M   'P 1'
#
loop_
_entity.id
_entity.type
_entity.pdbx_description
1 polymer ?
#
loop_
_entity_poly.entity_id
_entity_poly.type
_entity_poly.pdbx_seq_one_letter_code
_entity_poly.pdbx_strand_id
1 'polypeptide(L)'
;MKKLLVVAHTPSDNTRKLLEAVLEGTRHPSICEVTVKEVAPLHAIAEDVMECDAIILGTTENLGYMSGALKDFFDRIYYPCLEEKQGLPFALFVRAGHDGTGTCRAVDTITTGLRWKAVQPPLVCRGEWDEAFIEQCKQLGTTMAMSLDAGII
;
A
#
# COMPACT_ATOMS: atom_id res chain seq x y z
N MET A 1 19.54 -0.09 7.32
CA MET A 1 18.77 0.08 6.08
C MET A 1 17.28 0.01 6.39
N LYS A 2 16.51 0.95 5.88
CA LYS A 2 15.06 0.99 6.07
C LYS A 2 14.37 -0.05 5.21
N LYS A 3 13.23 -0.55 5.66
CA LYS A 3 12.46 -1.59 4.97
C LYS A 3 11.07 -1.07 4.59
N LEU A 4 10.79 -1.07 3.30
CA LEU A 4 9.47 -0.71 2.76
C LEU A 4 8.75 -2.00 2.32
N LEU A 5 7.60 -2.26 2.92
CA LEU A 5 6.77 -3.41 2.55
C LEU A 5 5.69 -2.95 1.56
N VAL A 6 5.46 -3.73 0.52
CA VAL A 6 4.37 -3.49 -0.44
C VAL A 6 3.46 -4.71 -0.43
N VAL A 7 2.20 -4.50 -0.04
CA VAL A 7 1.18 -5.55 0.00
C VAL A 7 0.02 -5.11 -0.89
N ALA A 8 -0.12 -5.72 -2.04
CA ALA A 8 -1.08 -5.29 -3.04
C ALA A 8 -1.79 -6.48 -3.69
N HIS A 9 -3.12 -6.38 -3.79
CA HIS A 9 -3.94 -7.32 -4.53
C HIS A 9 -4.08 -6.83 -5.97
N THR A 10 -3.52 -7.57 -6.92
CA THR A 10 -3.46 -7.19 -8.33
C THR A 10 -3.92 -8.37 -9.21
N PRO A 11 -5.26 -8.58 -9.29
CA PRO A 11 -5.81 -9.78 -9.92
C PRO A 11 -5.86 -9.75 -11.45
N SER A 12 -5.50 -8.63 -12.08
CA SER A 12 -5.58 -8.45 -13.54
C SER A 12 -4.27 -7.90 -14.10
N ASP A 13 -4.11 -7.98 -15.42
CA ASP A 13 -2.94 -7.41 -16.09
C ASP A 13 -2.81 -5.90 -15.82
N ASN A 14 -3.93 -5.17 -15.85
CA ASN A 14 -3.92 -3.73 -15.59
C ASN A 14 -3.55 -3.39 -14.15
N THR A 15 -4.12 -4.10 -13.18
CA THR A 15 -3.75 -3.85 -11.77
C THR A 15 -2.30 -4.25 -11.50
N ARG A 16 -1.80 -5.28 -12.17
CA ARG A 16 -0.38 -5.65 -12.06
C ARG A 16 0.53 -4.54 -12.58
N LYS A 17 0.13 -3.84 -13.65
CA LYS A 17 0.89 -2.68 -14.14
C LYS A 17 0.99 -1.58 -13.08
N LEU A 18 -0.06 -1.40 -12.27
CA LEU A 18 -0.04 -0.42 -11.19
C LEU A 18 0.96 -0.81 -10.10
N LEU A 19 0.96 -2.08 -9.70
CA LEU A 19 1.95 -2.58 -8.73
C LEU A 19 3.37 -2.44 -9.26
N GLU A 20 3.61 -2.83 -10.50
CA GLU A 20 4.93 -2.70 -11.13
C GLU A 20 5.40 -1.25 -11.18
N ALA A 21 4.48 -0.32 -11.44
CA ALA A 21 4.78 1.11 -11.43
C ALA A 21 5.18 1.59 -10.03
N VAL A 22 4.45 1.18 -9.00
CA VAL A 22 4.81 1.47 -7.60
C VAL A 22 6.22 0.97 -7.31
N LEU A 23 6.50 -0.29 -7.64
CA LEU A 23 7.82 -0.90 -7.41
C LEU A 23 8.92 -0.19 -8.18
N GLU A 24 8.66 0.18 -9.43
CA GLU A 24 9.62 0.96 -10.22
C GLU A 24 9.92 2.30 -9.56
N GLY A 25 8.89 2.98 -9.06
CA GLY A 25 9.08 4.24 -8.33
C GLY A 25 9.98 4.10 -7.11
N THR A 26 9.89 2.98 -6.39
CA THR A 26 10.74 2.73 -5.22
C THR A 26 12.21 2.50 -5.57
N ARG A 27 12.52 2.27 -6.85
CA ARG A 27 13.89 2.05 -7.33
C ARG A 27 14.53 3.30 -7.93
N HIS A 28 13.98 4.47 -7.62
CA HIS A 28 14.53 5.73 -8.11
C HIS A 28 16.01 5.82 -7.73
N PRO A 29 16.90 6.29 -8.66
CA PRO A 29 18.35 6.31 -8.41
C PRO A 29 18.79 7.09 -7.19
N SER A 30 18.00 8.04 -6.73
CA SER A 30 18.30 8.84 -5.52
C SER A 30 18.09 8.07 -4.22
N ILE A 31 17.45 6.90 -4.27
CA ILE A 31 17.14 6.12 -3.07
C ILE A 31 18.30 5.16 -2.80
N CYS A 32 18.93 5.28 -1.63
CA CYS A 32 20.15 4.55 -1.32
C CYS A 32 19.99 3.52 -0.18
N GLU A 33 19.22 3.87 0.84
CA GLU A 33 19.16 3.12 2.10
C GLU A 33 17.79 2.50 2.37
N VAL A 34 17.07 2.10 1.31
CA VAL A 34 15.76 1.45 1.43
C VAL A 34 15.79 0.11 0.69
N THR A 35 15.39 -0.95 1.40
CA THR A 35 15.08 -2.24 0.77
C THR A 35 13.57 -2.37 0.63
N VAL A 36 13.12 -2.96 -0.46
CA VAL A 36 11.70 -3.11 -0.76
C VAL A 36 11.36 -4.59 -0.83
N LYS A 37 10.33 -4.98 -0.08
CA LYS A 37 9.79 -6.34 -0.11
C LYS A 37 8.35 -6.28 -0.59
N GLU A 38 8.03 -6.98 -1.66
CA GLU A 38 6.67 -7.11 -2.18
C GLU A 38 6.14 -8.48 -1.83
N VAL A 39 4.94 -8.52 -1.24
CA VAL A 39 4.28 -9.77 -0.86
C VAL A 39 2.79 -9.65 -1.19
N ALA A 40 2.23 -10.67 -1.83
CA ALA A 40 0.80 -10.72 -2.07
C ALA A 40 0.03 -10.79 -0.73
N PRO A 41 -1.16 -10.19 -0.62
CA PRO A 41 -1.87 -10.14 0.65
C PRO A 41 -2.11 -11.50 1.31
N LEU A 42 -2.43 -12.52 0.52
CA LEU A 42 -2.69 -13.86 1.06
C LEU A 42 -1.42 -14.54 1.59
N HIS A 43 -0.25 -14.06 1.22
CA HIS A 43 1.04 -14.63 1.63
C HIS A 43 1.76 -13.79 2.67
N ALA A 44 1.38 -12.52 2.83
CA ALA A 44 1.98 -11.64 3.82
C ALA A 44 1.60 -12.09 5.23
N ILE A 45 2.56 -12.00 6.14
CA ILE A 45 2.40 -12.44 7.52
C ILE A 45 2.71 -11.30 8.50
N ALA A 46 2.37 -11.49 9.76
CA ALA A 46 2.58 -10.46 10.78
C ALA A 46 4.06 -10.04 10.89
N GLU A 47 4.98 -10.99 10.74
CA GLU A 47 6.42 -10.72 10.78
C GLU A 47 6.86 -9.74 9.69
N ASP A 48 6.24 -9.79 8.51
CA ASP A 48 6.54 -8.84 7.44
C ASP A 48 6.23 -7.41 7.88
N VAL A 49 5.10 -7.24 8.57
CA VAL A 49 4.68 -5.94 9.11
C VAL A 49 5.59 -5.51 10.26
N MET A 50 5.89 -6.43 11.16
CA MET A 50 6.74 -6.14 12.34
C MET A 50 8.13 -5.67 11.93
N GLU A 51 8.65 -6.19 10.82
CA GLU A 51 10.00 -5.87 10.35
C GLU A 51 10.07 -4.61 9.49
N CYS A 52 8.94 -4.12 8.98
CA CYS A 52 8.97 -2.97 8.07
C CYS A 52 8.95 -1.63 8.79
N ASP A 53 9.46 -0.62 8.12
CA ASP A 53 9.47 0.78 8.61
C ASP A 53 8.40 1.63 7.94
N ALA A 54 7.84 1.16 6.82
CA ALA A 54 6.71 1.77 6.13
C ALA A 54 6.02 0.71 5.27
N ILE A 55 4.75 0.92 4.93
CA ILE A 55 4.00 -0.02 4.11
C ILE A 55 3.17 0.71 3.05
N ILE A 56 3.16 0.17 1.82
CA ILE A 56 2.24 0.58 0.76
C ILE A 56 1.21 -0.54 0.60
N LEU A 57 -0.06 -0.16 0.68
CA LEU A 57 -1.19 -1.07 0.49
C LEU A 57 -1.81 -0.84 -0.88
N GLY A 58 -2.16 -1.90 -1.58
CA GLY A 58 -2.85 -1.82 -2.85
C GLY A 58 -4.05 -2.75 -2.89
N THR A 59 -5.16 -2.30 -3.47
CA THR A 59 -6.38 -3.11 -3.57
C THR A 59 -7.21 -2.68 -4.78
N THR A 60 -8.08 -3.58 -5.21
CA THR A 60 -9.20 -3.25 -6.08
C THR A 60 -10.39 -2.85 -5.21
N GLU A 61 -11.30 -2.04 -5.79
CA GLU A 61 -12.61 -1.82 -5.20
C GLU A 61 -13.51 -3.01 -5.59
N ASN A 62 -13.88 -3.78 -4.60
CA ASN A 62 -14.77 -4.94 -4.78
C ASN A 62 -16.05 -4.70 -4.00
N LEU A 63 -17.17 -4.57 -4.74
CA LEU A 63 -18.48 -4.40 -4.12
C LEU A 63 -18.53 -3.24 -3.11
N GLY A 64 -17.85 -2.14 -3.45
CA GLY A 64 -17.78 -0.94 -2.59
C GLY A 64 -16.88 -1.07 -1.38
N TYR A 65 -16.02 -2.10 -1.35
CA TYR A 65 -15.14 -2.42 -0.23
C TYR A 65 -13.74 -2.76 -0.77
N MET A 66 -12.78 -3.05 0.13
CA MET A 66 -11.48 -3.56 -0.31
C MET A 66 -11.60 -5.01 -0.79
N SER A 67 -10.60 -5.52 -1.49
CA SER A 67 -10.57 -6.93 -1.89
C SER A 67 -10.59 -7.86 -0.67
N GLY A 68 -11.18 -9.03 -0.84
CA GLY A 68 -11.17 -10.05 0.20
C GLY A 68 -9.75 -10.47 0.59
N ALA A 69 -8.82 -10.46 -0.38
CA ALA A 69 -7.42 -10.79 -0.12
C ALA A 69 -6.77 -9.79 0.83
N LEU A 70 -7.00 -8.48 0.64
CA LEU A 70 -6.46 -7.46 1.54
C LEU A 70 -7.13 -7.54 2.91
N LYS A 71 -8.44 -7.78 2.96
CA LYS A 71 -9.15 -7.96 4.24
C LYS A 71 -8.62 -9.17 4.99
N ASP A 72 -8.36 -10.28 4.30
CA ASP A 72 -7.76 -11.47 4.90
C ASP A 72 -6.40 -11.14 5.53
N PHE A 73 -5.56 -10.37 4.82
CA PHE A 73 -4.29 -9.88 5.37
C PHE A 73 -4.52 -9.13 6.68
N PHE A 74 -5.42 -8.15 6.68
CA PHE A 74 -5.72 -7.38 7.89
C PHE A 74 -6.25 -8.26 9.02
N ASP A 75 -7.12 -9.22 8.73
CA ASP A 75 -7.64 -10.12 9.75
C ASP A 75 -6.53 -10.91 10.44
N ARG A 76 -5.51 -11.33 9.67
CA ARG A 76 -4.41 -12.14 10.20
C ARG A 76 -3.36 -11.33 10.96
N ILE A 77 -3.11 -10.09 10.53
CA ILE A 77 -2.05 -9.28 11.16
C ILE A 77 -2.56 -8.33 12.24
N TYR A 78 -3.87 -8.11 12.34
CA TYR A 78 -4.42 -7.05 13.19
C TYR A 78 -4.00 -7.21 14.65
N TYR A 79 -4.36 -8.32 15.28
CA TYR A 79 -4.04 -8.52 16.69
C TYR A 79 -2.55 -8.74 16.97
N PRO A 80 -1.81 -9.50 16.16
CA PRO A 80 -0.37 -9.61 16.35
C PRO A 80 0.38 -8.28 16.27
N CYS A 81 -0.06 -7.35 15.42
CA CYS A 81 0.60 -6.06 15.23
C CYS A 81 0.00 -4.92 16.04
N LEU A 82 -1.16 -5.16 16.68
CA LEU A 82 -1.82 -4.17 17.51
C LEU A 82 -0.91 -3.83 18.69
N GLU A 83 -0.72 -2.55 18.95
CA GLU A 83 0.16 -2.04 20.00
C GLU A 83 1.66 -2.28 19.78
N GLU A 84 2.04 -2.84 18.61
CA GLU A 84 3.45 -3.08 18.26
C GLU A 84 3.96 -2.12 17.19
N LYS A 85 3.08 -1.67 16.31
CA LYS A 85 3.47 -0.84 15.15
C LYS A 85 2.69 0.46 15.08
N GLN A 86 2.38 1.07 16.22
CA GLN A 86 1.73 2.39 16.24
C GLN A 86 2.60 3.40 15.50
N GLY A 87 1.96 4.22 14.69
CA GLY A 87 2.64 5.23 13.90
C GLY A 87 3.29 4.71 12.63
N LEU A 88 3.09 3.43 12.27
CA LEU A 88 3.63 2.89 11.02
C LEU A 88 3.16 3.74 9.84
N PRO A 89 4.09 4.38 9.09
CA PRO A 89 3.71 5.17 7.93
C PRO A 89 3.14 4.27 6.83
N PHE A 90 2.02 4.69 6.24
CA PHE A 90 1.45 3.93 5.13
C PHE A 90 0.89 4.83 4.04
N ALA A 91 0.76 4.27 2.85
CA ALA A 91 0.04 4.84 1.73
C ALA A 91 -0.83 3.75 1.10
N LEU A 92 -1.87 4.18 0.37
CA LEU A 92 -2.85 3.29 -0.24
C LEU A 92 -3.07 3.68 -1.69
N PHE A 93 -3.08 2.69 -2.59
CA PHE A 93 -3.60 2.88 -3.94
C PHE A 93 -4.75 1.91 -4.21
N VAL A 94 -5.75 2.39 -4.91
CA VAL A 94 -7.00 1.66 -5.19
C VAL A 94 -7.31 1.72 -6.67
N ARG A 95 -7.57 0.57 -7.29
CA ARG A 95 -8.17 0.53 -8.62
C ARG A 95 -9.68 0.41 -8.46
N ALA A 96 -10.41 1.47 -8.78
CA ALA A 96 -11.85 1.55 -8.52
C ALA A 96 -12.64 1.69 -9.82
N GLY A 97 -13.70 0.89 -9.97
CA GLY A 97 -14.67 1.05 -11.04
C GLY A 97 -15.61 2.20 -10.78
N HIS A 98 -15.91 2.48 -9.53
CA HIS A 98 -16.72 3.62 -9.07
C HIS A 98 -15.82 4.68 -8.43
N ASP A 99 -16.22 5.22 -7.29
CA ASP A 99 -15.48 6.32 -6.66
C ASP A 99 -14.44 5.91 -5.62
N GLY A 100 -14.41 4.63 -5.25
CA GLY A 100 -13.47 4.10 -4.27
C GLY A 100 -13.72 4.55 -2.83
N THR A 101 -14.81 5.30 -2.56
CA THR A 101 -15.07 5.87 -1.24
C THR A 101 -15.22 4.79 -0.17
N GLY A 102 -15.99 3.74 -0.45
CA GLY A 102 -16.21 2.65 0.50
C GLY A 102 -14.91 1.89 0.79
N THR A 103 -14.08 1.70 -0.22
CA THR A 103 -12.78 1.04 -0.08
C THR A 103 -11.85 1.86 0.81
N CYS A 104 -11.73 3.14 0.54
CA CYS A 104 -10.88 4.03 1.35
C CYS A 104 -11.35 4.09 2.79
N ARG A 105 -12.66 4.18 3.01
CA ARG A 105 -13.25 4.18 4.36
C ARG A 105 -12.96 2.88 5.10
N ALA A 106 -13.08 1.75 4.43
CA ALA A 106 -12.84 0.43 5.01
C ALA A 106 -11.38 0.29 5.47
N VAL A 107 -10.43 0.68 4.63
CA VAL A 107 -9.01 0.66 4.98
C VAL A 107 -8.72 1.64 6.12
N ASP A 108 -9.29 2.84 6.05
CA ASP A 108 -9.11 3.86 7.09
C ASP A 108 -9.59 3.38 8.46
N THR A 109 -10.73 2.69 8.51
CA THR A 109 -11.25 2.13 9.77
C THR A 109 -10.24 1.17 10.41
N ILE A 110 -9.66 0.29 9.62
CA ILE A 110 -8.72 -0.73 10.13
C ILE A 110 -7.39 -0.09 10.52
N THR A 111 -6.83 0.77 9.67
CA THR A 111 -5.54 1.41 9.93
C THR A 111 -5.61 2.39 11.10
N THR A 112 -6.76 3.03 11.30
CA THR A 112 -7.00 3.85 12.49
C THR A 112 -6.98 3.01 13.75
N GLY A 113 -7.61 1.82 13.72
CA GLY A 113 -7.56 0.88 14.85
C GLY A 113 -6.14 0.42 15.17
N LEU A 114 -5.33 0.20 14.13
CA LEU A 114 -3.91 -0.16 14.25
C LEU A 114 -3.03 1.03 14.63
N ARG A 115 -3.57 2.24 14.59
CA ARG A 115 -2.85 3.50 14.81
C ARG A 115 -1.71 3.71 13.83
N TRP A 116 -1.87 3.22 12.60
CA TRP A 116 -0.95 3.52 11.52
C TRP A 116 -1.15 4.96 11.06
N LYS A 117 -0.12 5.54 10.46
CA LYS A 117 -0.14 6.96 10.06
C LYS A 117 -0.18 7.08 8.54
N ALA A 118 -1.28 7.59 8.00
CA ALA A 118 -1.36 7.90 6.58
C ALA A 118 -0.41 9.07 6.26
N VAL A 119 0.55 8.83 5.37
CA VAL A 119 1.55 9.84 5.00
C VAL A 119 1.36 10.36 3.58
N GLN A 120 0.39 9.79 2.85
CA GLN A 120 -0.07 10.27 1.55
C GLN A 120 -1.59 10.17 1.51
N PRO A 121 -2.28 11.06 0.78
CA PRO A 121 -3.71 10.85 0.53
C PRO A 121 -3.90 9.57 -0.28
N PRO A 122 -5.03 8.86 -0.11
CA PRO A 122 -5.31 7.68 -0.90
C PRO A 122 -5.28 8.00 -2.40
N LEU A 123 -4.55 7.19 -3.16
CA LEU A 123 -4.52 7.31 -4.62
C LEU A 123 -5.62 6.42 -5.19
N VAL A 124 -6.69 7.03 -5.71
CA VAL A 124 -7.81 6.29 -6.30
C VAL A 124 -7.74 6.42 -7.82
N CYS A 125 -7.38 5.33 -8.47
CA CYS A 125 -7.38 5.19 -9.93
C CYS A 125 -8.78 4.74 -10.35
N ARG A 126 -9.67 5.68 -10.63
CA ARG A 126 -11.10 5.42 -10.79
C ARG A 126 -11.57 5.47 -12.23
N GLY A 127 -12.62 4.71 -12.51
CA GLY A 127 -13.32 4.76 -13.78
C GLY A 127 -12.65 3.91 -14.87
N GLU A 128 -12.79 4.33 -16.13
CA GLU A 128 -12.16 3.66 -17.23
C GLU A 128 -10.64 3.67 -17.10
N TRP A 129 -9.99 2.64 -17.62
CA TRP A 129 -8.54 2.57 -17.60
C TRP A 129 -7.92 3.79 -18.26
N ASP A 130 -6.95 4.39 -17.57
CA ASP A 130 -6.21 5.56 -18.02
C ASP A 130 -4.71 5.29 -17.80
N GLU A 131 -3.89 5.48 -18.81
CA GLU A 131 -2.45 5.30 -18.71
C GLU A 131 -1.80 6.22 -17.66
N ALA A 132 -2.46 7.34 -17.34
CA ALA A 132 -2.00 8.24 -16.28
C ALA A 132 -1.94 7.57 -14.90
N PHE A 133 -2.73 6.51 -14.68
CA PHE A 133 -2.67 5.74 -13.43
C PHE A 133 -1.28 5.16 -13.18
N ILE A 134 -0.60 4.74 -14.24
CA ILE A 134 0.75 4.17 -14.15
C ILE A 134 1.72 5.21 -13.56
N GLU A 135 1.72 6.43 -14.10
CA GLU A 135 2.59 7.49 -13.61
C GLU A 135 2.25 7.90 -12.18
N GLN A 136 0.97 7.94 -11.85
CA GLN A 136 0.51 8.27 -10.49
C GLN A 136 0.99 7.22 -9.48
N CYS A 137 0.92 5.94 -9.83
CA CYS A 137 1.40 4.86 -8.98
C CYS A 137 2.92 4.89 -8.83
N LYS A 138 3.64 5.18 -9.91
CA LYS A 138 5.10 5.35 -9.87
C LYS A 138 5.47 6.50 -8.92
N GLN A 139 4.77 7.62 -9.02
CA GLN A 139 4.95 8.77 -8.14
C GLN A 139 4.74 8.39 -6.67
N LEU A 140 3.69 7.61 -6.38
CA LEU A 140 3.42 7.15 -5.02
C LEU A 140 4.59 6.33 -4.48
N GLY A 141 5.08 5.38 -5.26
CA GLY A 141 6.22 4.55 -4.86
C GLY A 141 7.48 5.38 -4.63
N THR A 142 7.77 6.31 -5.53
CA THR A 142 8.91 7.22 -5.40
C THR A 142 8.82 8.07 -4.14
N THR A 143 7.66 8.69 -3.91
CA THR A 143 7.46 9.57 -2.75
C THR A 143 7.63 8.79 -1.45
N MET A 144 7.06 7.60 -1.35
CA MET A 144 7.16 6.79 -0.13
C MET A 144 8.60 6.37 0.15
N ALA A 145 9.28 5.85 -0.86
CA ALA A 145 10.66 5.38 -0.68
C ALA A 145 11.63 6.53 -0.41
N MET A 146 11.49 7.66 -1.12
CA MET A 146 12.35 8.83 -0.89
C MET A 146 12.12 9.44 0.50
N SER A 147 10.87 9.53 0.94
CA SER A 147 10.54 10.05 2.26
C SER A 147 11.11 9.16 3.37
N LEU A 148 11.04 7.85 3.16
CA LEU A 148 11.60 6.87 4.09
C LEU A 148 13.13 6.97 4.11
N ASP A 149 13.77 7.03 2.95
CA ASP A 149 15.22 7.16 2.80
C ASP A 149 15.74 8.43 3.48
N ALA A 150 15.01 9.53 3.33
CA ALA A 150 15.37 10.83 3.92
C ALA A 150 15.04 10.95 5.40
N GLY A 151 14.38 9.96 6.00
CA GLY A 151 13.99 10.02 7.40
C GLY A 151 12.85 11.00 7.69
N ILE A 152 12.04 11.32 6.67
CA ILE A 152 10.89 12.23 6.82
C ILE A 152 9.70 11.48 7.40
N ILE A 153 9.59 10.20 7.12
CA ILE A 153 8.55 9.31 7.65
C ILE A 153 9.17 8.16 8.42
#